data_71ff42a26cdeda450a2067dbb1a4b510
#
_entry.id   71ff42a26cdeda450a2067dbb1a4b510
#
_cell.length_a   1.000
_cell.length_b   1.000
_cell.length_c   1.000
_cell.angle_alpha   90.00
_cell.angle_beta   90.00
_cell.angle_gamma   90.00
#
_symmetry.space_group_name_H-M   'P 1'
#
loop_
_entity.id
_entity.type
_entity.pdbx_description
1 polymer ?
#
loop_
_entity_poly.entity_id
_entity_poly.type
_entity_poly.pdbx_seq_one_letter_code
_entity_poly.pdbx_strand_id
1 'polypeptide(L)'
;MLLVLALSALPPGCTADEPRPAHAPPPRPAPAPRAHLKALKGNVQLKRATADDWSAASEGLPLFENDKLRTEAGSGADLVFASDGGTVHLGGDSLIGIAETRLRPGQPRTDLTVLRGRIDAELEQPASQSLSVTTPAATIQAGREIVFQ
;
A
#
# COMPACT_ATOMS: atom_id res chain seq x y z
N MET A 1 49.76 -59.21 -48.00
CA MET A 1 49.06 -57.96 -48.21
C MET A 1 47.66 -58.09 -47.66
N LEU A 2 47.50 -57.75 -46.45
CA LEU A 2 46.20 -57.86 -45.76
C LEU A 2 45.73 -56.46 -45.37
N LEU A 3 44.59 -56.14 -45.90
CA LEU A 3 43.85 -54.93 -45.62
C LEU A 3 43.02 -55.16 -44.33
N VAL A 4 43.32 -54.43 -43.28
CA VAL A 4 42.52 -54.48 -42.05
C VAL A 4 41.63 -53.24 -42.01
N LEU A 5 40.35 -53.41 -42.23
CA LEU A 5 39.30 -52.41 -41.98
C LEU A 5 39.08 -52.31 -40.49
N ALA A 6 39.40 -51.16 -39.93
CA ALA A 6 38.98 -50.81 -38.55
C ALA A 6 37.63 -50.10 -38.60
N LEU A 7 36.61 -50.79 -38.14
CA LEU A 7 35.26 -50.23 -37.96
C LEU A 7 35.22 -49.52 -36.62
N SER A 8 35.27 -48.18 -36.62
CA SER A 8 35.08 -47.37 -35.44
C SER A 8 33.59 -47.21 -35.15
N ALA A 9 33.13 -47.83 -34.10
CA ALA A 9 31.79 -47.63 -33.54
C ALA A 9 31.76 -46.32 -32.77
N LEU A 10 30.91 -45.37 -33.18
CA LEU A 10 30.58 -44.20 -32.37
C LEU A 10 29.63 -44.62 -31.23
N PRO A 11 29.86 -44.12 -30.01
CA PRO A 11 28.87 -44.29 -28.94
C PRO A 11 27.67 -43.35 -29.15
N PRO A 12 26.45 -43.75 -28.82
CA PRO A 12 25.30 -42.89 -28.86
C PRO A 12 25.48 -41.81 -27.74
N GLY A 13 25.49 -40.55 -28.14
CA GLY A 13 25.48 -39.45 -27.23
C GLY A 13 24.21 -39.41 -26.39
N CYS A 14 24.34 -39.61 -25.10
CA CYS A 14 23.30 -39.26 -24.16
C CYS A 14 23.16 -37.75 -24.18
N THR A 15 22.12 -37.21 -24.80
CA THR A 15 21.68 -35.86 -24.56
C THR A 15 21.15 -35.81 -23.16
N ALA A 16 21.98 -35.30 -22.25
CA ALA A 16 21.54 -34.88 -20.94
C ALA A 16 20.45 -33.83 -21.14
N ASP A 17 19.24 -34.18 -20.76
CA ASP A 17 18.13 -33.23 -20.62
C ASP A 17 18.54 -32.23 -19.57
N GLU A 18 19.01 -31.08 -20.05
CA GLU A 18 19.42 -29.97 -19.21
C GLU A 18 18.15 -29.44 -18.53
N PRO A 19 18.06 -29.47 -17.18
CA PRO A 19 16.86 -29.03 -16.50
C PRO A 19 16.63 -27.56 -16.85
N ARG A 20 15.60 -27.33 -17.67
CA ARG A 20 15.11 -25.98 -18.01
C ARG A 20 14.93 -25.22 -16.70
N PRO A 21 15.58 -24.09 -16.50
CA PRO A 21 15.42 -23.32 -15.27
C PRO A 21 13.93 -23.03 -15.10
N ALA A 22 13.38 -23.50 -13.99
CA ALA A 22 12.00 -23.24 -13.65
C ALA A 22 11.80 -21.71 -13.75
N HIS A 23 10.88 -21.29 -14.61
CA HIS A 23 10.50 -19.90 -14.75
C HIS A 23 10.10 -19.43 -13.36
N ALA A 24 10.96 -18.66 -12.71
CA ALA A 24 10.58 -17.99 -11.48
C ALA A 24 9.32 -17.17 -11.79
N PRO A 25 8.28 -17.26 -10.97
CA PRO A 25 7.08 -16.46 -11.18
C PRO A 25 7.51 -14.99 -11.26
N PRO A 26 6.95 -14.21 -12.17
CA PRO A 26 7.30 -12.80 -12.29
C PRO A 26 7.18 -12.13 -10.91
N PRO A 27 8.12 -11.29 -10.52
CA PRO A 27 8.07 -10.59 -9.24
C PRO A 27 6.72 -9.88 -9.14
N ARG A 28 5.99 -10.13 -8.06
CA ARG A 28 4.74 -9.41 -7.81
C ARG A 28 5.04 -7.93 -7.82
N PRO A 29 4.25 -7.12 -8.55
CA PRO A 29 4.43 -5.68 -8.52
C PRO A 29 4.41 -5.21 -7.07
N ALA A 30 5.36 -4.37 -6.70
CA ALA A 30 5.42 -3.80 -5.37
C ALA A 30 4.10 -3.04 -5.10
N PRO A 31 3.53 -3.13 -3.90
CA PRO A 31 2.30 -2.43 -3.58
C PRO A 31 2.49 -0.92 -3.79
N ALA A 32 1.57 -0.30 -4.50
CA ALA A 32 1.59 1.15 -4.69
C ALA A 32 1.17 1.86 -3.38
N PRO A 33 1.83 2.96 -3.01
CA PRO A 33 1.43 3.73 -1.85
C PRO A 33 0.04 4.33 -2.07
N ARG A 34 -0.78 4.32 -1.03
CA ARG A 34 -2.14 4.87 -1.04
C ARG A 34 -2.16 6.34 -0.64
N ALA A 35 -1.26 6.71 0.27
CA ALA A 35 -1.12 8.06 0.77
C ALA A 35 0.34 8.34 1.13
N HIS A 36 0.64 9.62 1.33
CA HIS A 36 1.93 10.07 1.85
C HIS A 36 1.69 11.00 3.04
N LEU A 37 2.56 10.92 4.02
CA LEU A 37 2.60 11.90 5.11
C LEU A 37 3.20 13.21 4.59
N LYS A 38 2.40 14.26 4.52
CA LYS A 38 2.81 15.59 4.04
C LYS A 38 3.52 16.38 5.12
N ALA A 39 2.94 16.38 6.32
CA ALA A 39 3.47 17.12 7.46
C ALA A 39 3.17 16.36 8.76
N LEU A 40 4.01 16.59 9.75
CA LEU A 40 3.88 16.00 11.08
C LEU A 40 4.07 17.09 12.14
N LYS A 41 3.29 16.99 13.21
CA LYS A 41 3.43 17.81 14.41
C LYS A 41 3.41 16.92 15.65
N GLY A 42 4.45 17.00 16.46
CA GLY A 42 4.53 16.21 17.69
C GLY A 42 4.88 14.75 17.45
N ASN A 43 4.35 13.85 18.27
CA ASN A 43 4.63 12.43 18.23
C ASN A 43 3.59 11.69 17.39
N VAL A 44 4.03 11.19 16.25
CA VAL A 44 3.23 10.40 15.32
C VAL A 44 3.91 9.07 15.07
N GLN A 45 3.18 8.00 15.16
CA GLN A 45 3.69 6.65 15.01
C GLN A 45 2.93 5.89 13.93
N LEU A 46 3.68 5.08 13.19
CA LEU A 46 3.19 4.21 12.14
C LEU A 46 3.37 2.75 12.54
N LYS A 47 2.35 1.95 12.29
CA LYS A 47 2.40 0.50 12.30
C LYS A 47 2.13 -0.02 10.90
N ARG A 48 3.11 -0.71 10.32
CA ARG A 48 2.97 -1.36 9.02
C ARG A 48 2.05 -2.57 9.11
N ALA A 49 1.35 -2.86 8.02
CA ALA A 49 0.51 -4.06 7.92
C ALA A 49 1.30 -5.36 8.14
N THR A 50 2.60 -5.35 7.78
CA THR A 50 3.50 -6.50 7.87
C THR A 50 4.33 -6.53 9.16
N ALA A 51 4.14 -5.57 10.07
CA ALA A 51 4.90 -5.46 11.32
C ALA A 51 3.96 -5.32 12.52
N ASP A 52 4.37 -5.88 13.64
CA ASP A 52 3.59 -5.76 14.89
C ASP A 52 3.97 -4.56 15.73
N ASP A 53 5.11 -3.95 15.45
CA ASP A 53 5.65 -2.83 16.20
C ASP A 53 5.26 -1.48 15.64
N TRP A 54 5.14 -0.50 16.55
CA TRP A 54 4.97 0.90 16.21
C TRP A 54 6.33 1.56 16.00
N SER A 55 6.50 2.31 14.94
CA SER A 55 7.71 3.07 14.61
C SER A 55 7.38 4.56 14.48
N ALA A 56 8.34 5.42 14.76
CA ALA A 56 8.18 6.84 14.55
C ALA A 56 7.93 7.12 13.06
N ALA A 57 6.91 7.94 12.78
CA ALA A 57 6.62 8.39 11.43
C ALA A 57 7.50 9.59 11.06
N SER A 58 7.73 9.79 9.76
CA SER A 58 8.47 10.93 9.21
C SER A 58 7.71 11.53 8.03
N GLU A 59 8.00 12.79 7.73
CA GLU A 59 7.43 13.45 6.55
C GLU A 59 7.88 12.77 5.25
N GLY A 60 7.00 12.75 4.27
CA GLY A 60 7.22 12.08 3.00
C GLY A 60 7.06 10.56 3.03
N LEU A 61 6.75 9.98 4.20
CA LEU A 61 6.63 8.53 4.35
C LEU A 61 5.42 8.00 3.57
N PRO A 62 5.62 7.01 2.67
CA PRO A 62 4.51 6.38 1.96
C PRO A 62 3.71 5.47 2.90
N LEU A 63 2.40 5.53 2.79
CA LEU A 63 1.45 4.68 3.50
C LEU A 63 0.82 3.68 2.52
N PHE A 64 0.69 2.44 2.95
CA PHE A 64 0.13 1.35 2.17
C PHE A 64 -1.18 0.84 2.78
N GLU A 65 -1.83 -0.04 2.07
CA GLU A 65 -3.04 -0.70 2.58
C GLU A 65 -2.78 -1.42 3.90
N ASN A 66 -3.73 -1.28 4.82
CA ASN A 66 -3.70 -1.85 6.17
C ASN A 66 -2.62 -1.28 7.10
N ASP A 67 -1.89 -0.25 6.69
CA ASP A 67 -1.05 0.52 7.60
C ASP A 67 -1.92 1.29 8.60
N LYS A 68 -1.43 1.44 9.82
CA LYS A 68 -2.11 2.20 10.88
C LYS A 68 -1.24 3.38 11.32
N LEU A 69 -1.86 4.51 11.50
CA LEU A 69 -1.21 5.73 11.98
C LEU A 69 -1.83 6.16 13.30
N ARG A 70 -1.01 6.54 14.26
CA ARG A 70 -1.41 7.00 15.57
C ARG A 70 -0.76 8.34 15.88
N THR A 71 -1.56 9.30 16.35
CA THR A 71 -1.09 10.57 16.90
C THR A 71 -1.30 10.60 18.39
N GLU A 72 -0.36 11.14 19.14
CA GLU A 72 -0.51 11.37 20.57
C GLU A 72 -1.23 12.72 20.87
N ALA A 73 -1.56 12.95 22.12
CA ALA A 73 -2.18 14.19 22.55
C ALA A 73 -1.35 15.42 22.14
N GLY A 74 -1.99 16.43 21.57
CA GLY A 74 -1.32 17.63 21.08
C GLY A 74 -0.48 17.44 19.80
N SER A 75 -0.50 16.25 19.21
CA SER A 75 0.15 15.94 17.96
C SER A 75 -0.83 16.03 16.79
N GLY A 76 -0.32 15.98 15.56
CA GLY A 76 -1.14 15.96 14.35
C GLY A 76 -0.35 15.48 13.15
N ALA A 77 -1.06 15.10 12.10
CA ALA A 77 -0.46 14.69 10.85
C ALA A 77 -1.36 15.04 9.66
N ASP A 78 -0.72 15.43 8.57
CA ASP A 78 -1.40 15.68 7.30
C ASP A 78 -1.06 14.57 6.32
N LEU A 79 -2.08 13.94 5.77
CA LEU A 79 -1.97 12.91 4.75
C LEU A 79 -2.48 13.44 3.42
N VAL A 80 -1.76 13.11 2.35
CA VAL A 80 -2.21 13.34 0.97
C VAL A 80 -2.41 11.99 0.31
N PHE A 81 -3.60 11.76 -0.22
CA PHE A 81 -3.92 10.52 -0.92
C PHE A 81 -3.45 10.56 -2.37
N ALA A 82 -2.85 9.45 -2.81
CA ALA A 82 -2.26 9.34 -4.15
C ALA A 82 -3.33 9.27 -5.26
N SER A 83 -4.54 8.82 -4.93
CA SER A 83 -5.60 8.60 -5.92
C SER A 83 -6.29 9.89 -6.37
N ASP A 84 -6.39 10.87 -5.50
CA ASP A 84 -7.28 12.00 -5.66
C ASP A 84 -6.72 13.35 -5.17
N GLY A 85 -5.50 13.34 -4.62
CA GLY A 85 -4.87 14.56 -4.08
C GLY A 85 -5.57 15.12 -2.84
N GLY A 86 -6.59 14.44 -2.31
CA GLY A 86 -7.29 14.87 -1.10
C GLY A 86 -6.35 14.88 0.10
N THR A 87 -6.46 15.93 0.91
CA THR A 87 -5.69 16.07 2.14
C THR A 87 -6.57 15.72 3.35
N VAL A 88 -6.03 14.91 4.23
CA VAL A 88 -6.68 14.54 5.50
C VAL A 88 -5.81 15.00 6.65
N HIS A 89 -6.38 15.83 7.50
CA HIS A 89 -5.75 16.32 8.71
C HIS A 89 -6.16 15.46 9.91
N LEU A 90 -5.18 14.90 10.59
CA LEU A 90 -5.38 14.17 11.84
C LEU A 90 -5.12 15.06 13.03
N GLY A 91 -6.09 15.15 13.93
CA GLY A 91 -5.91 15.76 15.24
C GLY A 91 -5.13 14.88 16.21
N GLY A 92 -4.94 15.37 17.43
CA GLY A 92 -4.33 14.60 18.51
C GLY A 92 -5.23 13.46 18.99
N ASP A 93 -4.62 12.47 19.65
CA ASP A 93 -5.29 11.27 20.15
C ASP A 93 -6.05 10.47 19.07
N SER A 94 -5.56 10.53 17.83
CA SER A 94 -6.20 9.86 16.70
C SER A 94 -5.51 8.54 16.36
N LEU A 95 -6.32 7.58 15.94
CA LEU A 95 -5.88 6.30 15.41
C LEU A 95 -6.66 6.02 14.13
N ILE A 96 -5.95 5.93 13.02
CA ILE A 96 -6.53 5.61 11.72
C ILE A 96 -5.88 4.38 11.11
N GLY A 97 -6.59 3.76 10.16
CA GLY A 97 -6.09 2.72 9.28
C GLY A 97 -6.34 3.09 7.83
N ILE A 98 -5.37 2.82 6.98
CA ILE A 98 -5.56 2.89 5.53
C ILE A 98 -6.32 1.63 5.13
N ALA A 99 -7.56 1.79 4.69
CA ALA A 99 -8.39 0.64 4.35
C ALA A 99 -7.97 0.00 3.03
N GLU A 100 -8.22 -1.29 2.92
CA GLU A 100 -8.08 -2.02 1.66
C GLU A 100 -9.17 -1.56 0.69
N THR A 101 -8.76 -0.91 -0.39
CA THR A 101 -9.68 -0.48 -1.43
C THR A 101 -9.94 -1.61 -2.41
N ARG A 102 -11.15 -2.13 -2.43
CA ARG A 102 -11.60 -2.99 -3.53
C ARG A 102 -11.89 -2.10 -4.74
N LEU A 103 -10.92 -2.01 -5.63
CA LEU A 103 -11.04 -1.24 -6.86
C LEU A 103 -12.18 -1.80 -7.72
N ARG A 104 -13.26 -1.05 -7.84
CA ARG A 104 -14.18 -1.21 -8.96
C ARG A 104 -13.62 -0.44 -10.14
N PRO A 105 -13.54 -1.02 -11.35
CA PRO A 105 -13.03 -0.31 -12.51
C PRO A 105 -13.77 1.01 -12.72
N GLY A 106 -13.04 2.12 -12.83
CA GLY A 106 -13.60 3.43 -13.18
C GLY A 106 -14.00 4.35 -12.01
N GLN A 107 -13.78 3.96 -10.75
CA GLN A 107 -14.04 4.83 -9.60
C GLN A 107 -12.81 4.91 -8.71
N PRO A 108 -12.02 6.00 -8.75
CA PRO A 108 -11.04 6.27 -7.73
C PRO A 108 -11.75 6.46 -6.39
N ARG A 109 -11.36 5.69 -5.40
CA ARG A 109 -11.95 5.75 -4.07
C ARG A 109 -10.84 5.75 -3.03
N THR A 110 -10.93 6.68 -2.12
CA THR A 110 -10.08 6.71 -0.93
C THR A 110 -10.86 6.14 0.24
N ASP A 111 -10.40 5.06 0.80
CA ASP A 111 -11.01 4.43 1.96
C ASP A 111 -10.11 4.61 3.18
N LEU A 112 -10.64 5.26 4.20
CA LEU A 112 -9.98 5.53 5.46
C LEU A 112 -10.82 4.96 6.60
N THR A 113 -10.20 4.24 7.51
CA THR A 113 -10.84 3.76 8.73
C THR A 113 -10.38 4.60 9.90
N VAL A 114 -11.29 5.34 10.51
CA VAL A 114 -11.02 6.07 11.75
C VAL A 114 -11.44 5.20 12.92
N LEU A 115 -10.46 4.73 13.67
CA LEU A 115 -10.67 3.89 14.83
C LEU A 115 -10.90 4.74 16.11
N ARG A 116 -10.27 5.90 16.15
CA ARG A 116 -10.37 6.85 17.28
C ARG A 116 -9.90 8.23 16.84
N GLY A 117 -10.45 9.27 17.45
CA GLY A 117 -9.98 10.65 17.35
C GLY A 117 -10.74 11.50 16.34
N ARG A 118 -10.12 12.62 15.96
CA ARG A 118 -10.69 13.61 15.03
C ARG A 118 -9.90 13.62 13.74
N ILE A 119 -10.62 13.67 12.64
CA ILE A 119 -10.08 13.94 11.31
C ILE A 119 -10.84 15.08 10.64
N ASP A 120 -10.14 15.89 9.89
CA ASP A 120 -10.70 16.88 8.98
C ASP A 120 -10.21 16.54 7.57
N ALA A 121 -11.12 16.40 6.61
CA ALA A 121 -10.78 16.02 5.25
C ALA A 121 -11.10 17.14 4.27
N GLU A 122 -10.12 17.54 3.48
CA GLU A 122 -10.24 18.52 2.42
C GLU A 122 -10.02 17.84 1.07
N LEU A 123 -11.02 17.92 0.18
CA LEU A 123 -10.97 17.36 -1.16
C LEU A 123 -10.79 18.50 -2.18
N GLU A 124 -9.73 18.41 -3.00
CA GLU A 124 -9.44 19.43 -4.01
C GLU A 124 -10.47 19.46 -5.15
N GLN A 125 -11.06 18.30 -5.49
CA GLN A 125 -12.03 18.17 -6.58
C GLN A 125 -13.24 17.34 -6.15
N PRO A 126 -14.20 17.90 -5.41
CA PRO A 126 -15.30 17.12 -4.81
C PRO A 126 -16.25 16.48 -5.83
N ALA A 127 -16.24 16.89 -7.09
CA ALA A 127 -17.11 16.33 -8.11
C ALA A 127 -16.64 14.99 -8.70
N SER A 128 -15.33 14.71 -8.61
CA SER A 128 -14.72 13.49 -9.16
C SER A 128 -14.14 12.56 -8.10
N GLN A 129 -14.17 12.95 -6.84
CA GLN A 129 -13.53 12.27 -5.73
C GLN A 129 -14.57 11.75 -4.73
N SER A 130 -14.35 10.56 -4.23
CA SER A 130 -15.13 10.01 -3.12
C SER A 130 -14.21 9.58 -2.00
N LEU A 131 -14.31 10.25 -0.85
CA LEU A 131 -13.70 9.80 0.39
C LEU A 131 -14.71 8.95 1.14
N SER A 132 -14.36 7.73 1.47
CA SER A 132 -15.12 6.87 2.36
C SER A 132 -14.41 6.78 3.70
N VAL A 133 -15.08 7.25 4.73
CA VAL A 133 -14.58 7.17 6.11
C VAL A 133 -15.42 6.17 6.87
N THR A 134 -14.79 5.12 7.35
CA THR A 134 -15.42 4.11 8.19
C THR A 134 -15.01 4.32 9.63
N THR A 135 -16.00 4.42 10.52
CA THR A 135 -15.79 4.44 11.97
C THR A 135 -16.42 3.19 12.59
N PRO A 136 -16.08 2.81 13.82
CA PRO A 136 -16.75 1.69 14.50
C PRO A 136 -18.27 1.81 14.61
N ALA A 137 -18.80 3.04 14.54
CA ALA A 137 -20.24 3.34 14.67
C ALA A 137 -20.93 3.67 13.34
N ALA A 138 -20.22 4.09 12.31
CA ALA A 138 -20.81 4.53 11.04
C ALA A 138 -19.84 4.49 9.88
N THR A 139 -20.38 4.35 8.67
CA THR A 139 -19.62 4.58 7.42
C THR A 139 -20.19 5.85 6.77
N ILE A 140 -19.33 6.81 6.49
CA ILE A 140 -19.71 8.09 5.91
C ILE A 140 -19.04 8.22 4.55
N GLN A 141 -19.83 8.54 3.54
CA GLN A 141 -19.36 8.88 2.19
C GLN A 141 -19.55 10.37 1.97
N ALA A 142 -18.49 11.04 1.64
CA ALA A 142 -18.54 12.46 1.46
C ALA A 142 -17.80 12.94 0.22
N GLY A 143 -18.39 13.95 -0.41
CA GLY A 143 -17.84 14.71 -1.53
C GLY A 143 -17.59 16.18 -1.20
N ARG A 144 -17.53 16.55 0.07
CA ARG A 144 -17.23 17.92 0.56
C ARG A 144 -16.57 17.84 1.92
N GLU A 145 -16.10 18.99 2.40
CA GLU A 145 -15.51 19.16 3.73
C GLU A 145 -16.33 18.46 4.84
N ILE A 146 -15.66 17.59 5.59
CA ILE A 146 -16.29 16.84 6.67
C ILE A 146 -15.44 16.97 7.92
N VAL A 147 -16.04 17.48 8.96
CA VAL A 147 -15.46 17.57 10.30
C VAL A 147 -16.13 16.53 11.18
N PHE A 148 -15.31 15.64 11.77
CA PHE A 148 -15.76 14.65 12.76
C PHE A 148 -15.32 15.08 14.16
N GLN A 149 -16.23 15.05 15.08
CA GLN A 149 -15.97 15.30 16.50
C GLN A 149 -16.24 14.06 17.33
#